data_2f85bf288a6a9a562c75a927f7245264
#
_entry.id   2f85bf288a6a9a562c75a927f7245264
#
_cell.length_a   1.000
_cell.length_b   1.000
_cell.length_c   1.000
_cell.angle_alpha   90.00
_cell.angle_beta   90.00
_cell.angle_gamma   90.00
#
_symmetry.space_group_name_H-M   'P 1'
#
loop_
_entity.id
_entity.type
_entity.pdbx_description
1 polymer ?
#
loop_
_entity_poly.entity_id
_entity_poly.type
_entity_poly.pdbx_seq_one_letter_code
_entity_poly.pdbx_strand_id
1 'polypeptide(L)'
;KLVDQINVFIHPQTVLRNALNAGIPRDLEGQPSGEIVDDDLDFYGLREYEPGDDVRNVHWLSSAKTGSLMIRQYEATRRTDTALTISVNPDDYIDSQEFELAVSVHASIGVQCLQQNRPVTAHAGSTHAIPRNATEFLDGCSGIDPDIDDNPNLAQTTLEHAPDASFYFFTVGRLKTIDDIKHMVLALPRSATCVVLQAATGQPRAIKRYSDFTLATVGDLND
;
A
#
# COMPACT_ATOMS: atom_id res chain seq x y z
N LYS A 1 -35.81 -5.37 -28.21
CA LYS A 1 -34.92 -4.22 -27.96
C LYS A 1 -34.00 -4.62 -26.82
N LEU A 2 -32.77 -4.99 -27.13
CA LEU A 2 -31.69 -5.10 -26.15
C LEU A 2 -31.31 -3.67 -25.80
N VAL A 3 -31.53 -3.30 -24.54
CA VAL A 3 -30.99 -2.06 -23.99
C VAL A 3 -29.63 -2.44 -23.47
N ASP A 4 -28.55 -1.97 -24.09
CA ASP A 4 -27.20 -2.09 -23.57
C ASP A 4 -27.16 -1.31 -22.23
N GLN A 5 -26.88 -2.00 -21.13
CA GLN A 5 -26.62 -1.36 -19.85
C GLN A 5 -25.25 -0.66 -19.95
N ILE A 6 -25.28 0.66 -19.92
CA ILE A 6 -24.07 1.48 -19.81
C ILE A 6 -23.82 1.70 -18.32
N ASN A 7 -22.75 1.13 -17.79
CA ASN A 7 -22.28 1.44 -16.45
C ASN A 7 -21.58 2.80 -16.48
N VAL A 8 -22.09 3.75 -15.72
CA VAL A 8 -21.45 5.06 -15.51
C VAL A 8 -20.84 5.06 -14.12
N PHE A 9 -19.52 5.20 -14.05
CA PHE A 9 -18.79 5.31 -12.80
C PHE A 9 -18.59 6.79 -12.45
N ILE A 10 -18.90 7.17 -11.21
CA ILE A 10 -18.60 8.49 -10.67
C ILE A 10 -17.39 8.33 -9.76
N HIS A 11 -16.23 8.76 -10.23
CA HIS A 11 -14.99 8.62 -9.47
C HIS A 11 -14.98 9.58 -8.26
N PRO A 12 -14.44 9.15 -7.11
CA PRO A 12 -14.21 10.04 -5.98
C PRO A 12 -13.20 11.13 -6.36
N GLN A 13 -13.28 12.27 -5.70
CA GLN A 13 -12.26 13.31 -5.85
C GLN A 13 -10.92 12.79 -5.38
N THR A 14 -9.88 12.98 -6.19
CA THR A 14 -8.52 12.60 -5.83
C THR A 14 -7.59 13.80 -5.91
N VAL A 15 -6.68 13.93 -4.94
CA VAL A 15 -5.65 14.95 -4.93
C VAL A 15 -4.29 14.29 -5.03
N LEU A 16 -3.62 14.56 -6.16
CA LEU A 16 -2.24 14.14 -6.40
C LEU A 16 -1.32 15.20 -5.77
N ARG A 17 -1.08 15.09 -4.48
CA ARG A 17 0.01 15.82 -3.82
C ARG A 17 1.10 14.81 -3.46
N ASN A 18 2.36 15.27 -3.50
CA ASN A 18 3.50 14.56 -2.92
C ASN A 18 3.37 14.43 -1.38
N ALA A 19 2.16 14.18 -0.89
CA ALA A 19 1.84 14.05 0.53
C ALA A 19 2.58 12.90 1.19
N LEU A 20 2.95 11.88 0.43
CA LEU A 20 3.79 10.79 0.91
C LEU A 20 5.23 11.27 1.25
N ASN A 21 5.69 12.40 0.70
CA ASN A 21 7.03 12.93 0.99
C ASN A 21 7.09 13.80 2.24
N ALA A 22 5.97 14.26 2.79
CA ALA A 22 5.95 15.24 3.86
C ALA A 22 5.91 14.68 5.30
N GLY A 23 5.94 13.37 5.48
CA GLY A 23 5.86 12.78 6.84
C GLY A 23 5.97 11.27 6.92
N ILE A 24 5.88 10.59 5.81
CA ILE A 24 6.22 9.17 5.70
C ILE A 24 7.73 9.09 5.55
N PRO A 25 8.43 8.22 6.29
CA PRO A 25 9.88 8.08 6.17
C PRO A 25 10.30 7.95 4.71
N ARG A 26 11.45 8.52 4.34
CA ARG A 26 12.07 8.35 3.00
C ARG A 26 12.35 6.89 2.62
N ASP A 27 12.12 5.96 3.54
CA ASP A 27 12.19 4.50 3.36
C ASP A 27 11.07 3.91 2.50
N LEU A 28 10.25 4.76 1.85
CA LEU A 28 9.35 4.34 0.76
C LEU A 28 10.09 4.02 -0.55
N GLU A 29 11.32 4.47 -0.70
CA GLU A 29 12.28 3.87 -1.62
C GLU A 29 12.88 2.69 -0.89
N GLY A 30 12.52 1.45 -1.32
CA GLY A 30 12.98 0.24 -0.68
C GLY A 30 14.48 0.31 -0.42
N GLN A 31 14.87 0.31 0.85
CA GLN A 31 16.27 0.07 1.17
C GLN A 31 16.59 -1.35 0.71
N PRO A 32 17.70 -1.53 0.01
CA PRO A 32 18.16 -2.85 -0.34
C PRO A 32 18.28 -3.68 0.94
N SER A 33 17.38 -4.64 1.12
CA SER A 33 17.57 -5.67 2.13
C SER A 33 18.51 -6.68 1.51
N GLY A 34 19.69 -6.88 2.06
CA GLY A 34 20.71 -7.79 1.53
C GLY A 34 20.31 -9.28 1.50
N GLU A 35 19.02 -9.59 1.39
CA GLU A 35 18.51 -10.93 1.13
C GLU A 35 18.26 -11.12 -0.37
N ILE A 36 18.96 -12.06 -0.95
CA ILE A 36 18.90 -12.41 -2.37
C ILE A 36 17.70 -13.34 -2.58
N VAL A 37 16.71 -12.90 -3.33
CA VAL A 37 15.56 -13.71 -3.78
C VAL A 37 15.58 -13.82 -5.30
N ASP A 38 15.30 -15.02 -5.82
CA ASP A 38 15.66 -15.44 -7.18
C ASP A 38 14.73 -14.95 -8.32
N ASP A 39 13.70 -14.14 -8.07
CA ASP A 39 12.66 -13.91 -9.08
C ASP A 39 12.36 -12.42 -9.45
N ASP A 40 13.00 -11.43 -8.80
CA ASP A 40 12.94 -10.00 -9.18
C ASP A 40 14.31 -9.35 -8.95
N LEU A 41 15.24 -9.64 -9.86
CA LEU A 41 16.65 -9.34 -9.66
C LEU A 41 17.08 -8.11 -10.49
N ASP A 42 17.32 -6.98 -9.82
CA ASP A 42 18.11 -5.91 -10.42
C ASP A 42 19.61 -6.20 -10.26
N PHE A 43 20.36 -6.00 -11.36
CA PHE A 43 21.80 -6.20 -11.38
C PHE A 43 22.48 -5.20 -10.44
N TYR A 44 23.00 -5.71 -9.32
CA TYR A 44 23.71 -4.89 -8.33
C TYR A 44 25.20 -4.75 -8.63
N GLY A 45 25.87 -5.85 -9.03
CA GLY A 45 27.30 -5.82 -9.26
C GLY A 45 27.87 -7.19 -9.64
N LEU A 46 29.19 -7.24 -9.63
CA LEU A 46 29.96 -8.46 -9.84
C LEU A 46 30.84 -8.71 -8.62
N ARG A 47 30.87 -9.95 -8.14
CA ARG A 47 31.85 -10.42 -7.15
C ARG A 47 32.58 -11.65 -7.65
N GLU A 48 33.66 -12.01 -7.00
CA GLU A 48 34.35 -13.28 -7.30
C GLU A 48 33.48 -14.48 -6.88
N TYR A 49 33.61 -15.55 -7.64
CA TYR A 49 32.92 -16.81 -7.37
C TYR A 49 33.41 -17.43 -6.06
N GLU A 50 32.49 -17.91 -5.26
CA GLU A 50 32.74 -18.71 -4.08
C GLU A 50 32.19 -20.13 -4.25
N PRO A 51 32.83 -21.16 -3.67
CA PRO A 51 32.31 -22.52 -3.75
C PRO A 51 30.89 -22.64 -3.19
N GLY A 52 29.97 -23.03 -4.06
CA GLY A 52 28.52 -23.09 -3.73
C GLY A 52 27.64 -22.14 -4.54
N ASP A 53 28.24 -21.19 -5.25
CA ASP A 53 27.50 -20.30 -6.14
C ASP A 53 26.97 -21.02 -7.38
N ASP A 54 25.80 -20.57 -7.87
CA ASP A 54 25.22 -21.10 -9.09
C ASP A 54 26.01 -20.62 -10.32
N VAL A 55 26.62 -21.57 -11.03
CA VAL A 55 27.41 -21.30 -12.24
C VAL A 55 26.61 -20.64 -13.38
N ARG A 56 25.28 -20.71 -13.35
CA ARG A 56 24.43 -20.03 -14.31
C ARG A 56 24.52 -18.51 -14.19
N ASN A 57 24.88 -18.00 -13.03
CA ASN A 57 25.05 -16.57 -12.75
C ASN A 57 26.47 -16.06 -13.09
N VAL A 58 27.33 -16.87 -13.68
CA VAL A 58 28.67 -16.44 -14.09
C VAL A 58 28.59 -15.39 -15.21
N HIS A 59 29.26 -14.27 -15.00
CA HIS A 59 29.41 -13.23 -16.02
C HIS A 59 30.67 -13.46 -16.84
N TRP A 60 30.57 -14.29 -17.86
CA TRP A 60 31.70 -14.79 -18.66
C TRP A 60 32.59 -13.71 -19.24
N LEU A 61 32.00 -12.57 -19.68
CA LEU A 61 32.79 -11.46 -20.26
C LEU A 61 33.72 -10.82 -19.23
N SER A 62 33.23 -10.60 -18.00
CA SER A 62 34.06 -10.04 -16.93
C SER A 62 35.07 -11.07 -16.42
N SER A 63 34.67 -12.34 -16.30
CA SER A 63 35.57 -13.41 -15.91
C SER A 63 36.75 -13.54 -16.87
N ALA A 64 36.50 -13.42 -18.17
CA ALA A 64 37.58 -13.45 -19.18
C ALA A 64 38.52 -12.22 -19.09
N LYS A 65 38.05 -11.06 -18.58
CA LYS A 65 38.87 -9.86 -18.41
C LYS A 65 39.69 -9.88 -17.13
N THR A 66 39.12 -10.40 -16.05
CA THR A 66 39.76 -10.40 -14.72
C THR A 66 40.62 -11.63 -14.47
N GLY A 67 40.40 -12.70 -15.21
CA GLY A 67 41.06 -13.99 -14.99
C GLY A 67 40.49 -14.81 -13.82
N SER A 68 39.50 -14.30 -13.11
CA SER A 68 38.77 -14.96 -12.03
C SER A 68 37.31 -15.14 -12.43
N LEU A 69 36.63 -16.19 -11.94
CA LEU A 69 35.20 -16.34 -12.19
C LEU A 69 34.45 -15.26 -11.46
N MET A 70 33.67 -14.49 -12.19
CA MET A 70 32.86 -13.40 -11.67
C MET A 70 31.38 -13.81 -11.69
N ILE A 71 30.70 -13.68 -10.55
CA ILE A 71 29.27 -13.94 -10.38
C ILE A 71 28.50 -12.63 -10.42
N ARG A 72 27.37 -12.63 -11.13
CA ARG A 72 26.40 -11.53 -11.07
C ARG A 72 25.76 -11.54 -9.70
N GLN A 73 25.93 -10.46 -8.97
CA GLN A 73 25.13 -10.18 -7.80
C GLN A 73 23.88 -9.47 -8.24
N TYR A 74 22.77 -10.01 -7.79
CA TYR A 74 21.47 -9.40 -7.94
C TYR A 74 21.01 -8.93 -6.57
N GLU A 75 20.45 -7.76 -6.50
CA GLU A 75 19.78 -7.29 -5.32
C GLU A 75 18.30 -7.60 -5.45
N ALA A 76 17.71 -8.23 -4.44
CA ALA A 76 16.28 -8.38 -4.41
C ALA A 76 15.66 -6.98 -4.25
N THR A 77 15.15 -6.45 -5.33
CA THR A 77 14.21 -5.33 -5.23
C THR A 77 12.94 -5.91 -4.62
N ARG A 78 12.77 -5.79 -3.30
CA ARG A 78 11.47 -6.07 -2.71
C ARG A 78 10.46 -5.21 -3.48
N ARG A 79 9.62 -5.85 -4.29
CA ARG A 79 8.41 -5.16 -4.77
C ARG A 79 7.74 -4.64 -3.52
N THR A 80 7.59 -3.33 -3.45
CA THR A 80 6.92 -2.68 -2.34
C THR A 80 5.42 -2.85 -2.52
N ASP A 81 4.93 -4.09 -2.32
CA ASP A 81 3.52 -4.39 -2.40
C ASP A 81 2.78 -3.60 -1.32
N THR A 82 1.73 -2.92 -1.73
CA THR A 82 0.94 -2.05 -0.88
C THR A 82 -0.43 -2.69 -0.66
N ALA A 83 -0.76 -2.93 0.60
CA ALA A 83 -2.11 -3.26 1.01
C ALA A 83 -2.84 -1.98 1.43
N LEU A 84 -4.00 -1.74 0.84
CA LEU A 84 -4.78 -0.53 1.04
C LEU A 84 -6.20 -0.92 1.45
N THR A 85 -6.60 -0.63 2.68
CA THR A 85 -7.89 -1.04 3.23
C THR A 85 -8.64 0.17 3.79
N ILE A 86 -9.92 0.24 3.48
CA ILE A 86 -10.83 1.24 4.04
C ILE A 86 -11.87 0.56 4.93
N SER A 87 -12.15 1.14 6.10
CA SER A 87 -13.32 0.76 6.89
C SER A 87 -14.59 1.21 6.19
N VAL A 88 -15.52 0.31 5.98
CA VAL A 88 -16.84 0.64 5.45
C VAL A 88 -17.92 0.61 6.54
N ASN A 89 -17.53 0.34 7.79
CA ASN A 89 -18.45 0.41 8.93
C ASN A 89 -18.90 1.87 9.19
N PRO A 90 -20.18 2.19 9.06
CA PRO A 90 -20.69 3.55 9.28
C PRO A 90 -20.44 4.06 10.71
N ASP A 91 -20.32 3.17 11.70
CA ASP A 91 -20.07 3.54 13.11
C ASP A 91 -18.66 4.10 13.34
N ASP A 92 -17.74 3.94 12.40
CA ASP A 92 -16.41 4.56 12.45
C ASP A 92 -16.43 6.06 12.07
N TYR A 93 -17.55 6.57 11.49
CA TYR A 93 -17.70 7.91 10.93
C TYR A 93 -18.79 8.72 11.63
N ILE A 94 -18.64 10.05 11.67
CA ILE A 94 -19.66 10.92 12.23
C ILE A 94 -20.86 11.04 11.30
N ASP A 95 -20.60 11.12 9.99
CA ASP A 95 -21.62 11.31 8.97
C ASP A 95 -21.15 10.80 7.60
N SER A 96 -22.03 10.87 6.63
CA SER A 96 -21.73 10.46 5.24
C SER A 96 -20.67 11.33 4.57
N GLN A 97 -20.50 12.60 4.96
CA GLN A 97 -19.47 13.46 4.38
C GLN A 97 -18.07 13.02 4.81
N GLU A 98 -17.93 12.58 6.06
CA GLU A 98 -16.68 12.05 6.55
C GLU A 98 -16.35 10.69 5.87
N PHE A 99 -17.37 9.86 5.63
CA PHE A 99 -17.18 8.63 4.85
C PHE A 99 -16.73 8.93 3.42
N GLU A 100 -17.34 9.86 2.73
CA GLU A 100 -16.92 10.30 1.38
C GLU A 100 -15.51 10.88 1.38
N LEU A 101 -15.12 11.61 2.42
CA LEU A 101 -13.73 12.05 2.58
C LEU A 101 -12.79 10.86 2.72
N ALA A 102 -13.17 9.85 3.50
CA ALA A 102 -12.36 8.63 3.66
C ALA A 102 -12.20 7.90 2.32
N VAL A 103 -13.27 7.73 1.54
CA VAL A 103 -13.20 7.13 0.20
C VAL A 103 -12.27 7.92 -0.71
N SER A 104 -12.35 9.25 -0.67
CA SER A 104 -11.51 10.14 -1.47
C SER A 104 -10.02 10.07 -1.06
N VAL A 105 -9.73 9.98 0.23
CA VAL A 105 -8.37 9.78 0.77
C VAL A 105 -7.83 8.41 0.33
N HIS A 106 -8.62 7.35 0.50
CA HIS A 106 -8.28 5.99 0.07
C HIS A 106 -7.98 5.95 -1.44
N ALA A 107 -8.85 6.54 -2.25
CA ALA A 107 -8.67 6.63 -3.70
C ALA A 107 -7.40 7.39 -4.08
N SER A 108 -7.10 8.49 -3.40
CA SER A 108 -5.91 9.31 -3.67
C SER A 108 -4.61 8.55 -3.43
N ILE A 109 -4.52 7.80 -2.32
CA ILE A 109 -3.35 6.99 -1.99
C ILE A 109 -3.17 5.86 -3.01
N GLY A 110 -4.24 5.13 -3.36
CA GLY A 110 -4.16 4.03 -4.31
C GLY A 110 -3.74 4.50 -5.70
N VAL A 111 -4.31 5.60 -6.19
CA VAL A 111 -3.91 6.21 -7.47
C VAL A 111 -2.42 6.58 -7.45
N GLN A 112 -1.95 7.18 -6.35
CA GLN A 112 -0.55 7.57 -6.22
C GLN A 112 0.38 6.35 -6.21
N CYS A 113 0.04 5.28 -5.50
CA CYS A 113 0.81 4.04 -5.50
C CYS A 113 0.90 3.45 -6.92
N LEU A 114 -0.22 3.35 -7.62
CA LEU A 114 -0.27 2.80 -8.98
C LEU A 114 0.51 3.66 -9.99
N GLN A 115 0.47 4.99 -9.86
CA GLN A 115 1.28 5.88 -10.70
C GLN A 115 2.78 5.75 -10.45
N GLN A 116 3.18 5.32 -9.26
CA GLN A 116 4.57 5.01 -8.90
C GLN A 116 4.96 3.57 -9.25
N ASN A 117 4.14 2.85 -10.02
CA ASN A 117 4.31 1.43 -10.37
C ASN A 117 4.41 0.51 -9.15
N ARG A 118 3.76 0.86 -8.04
CA ARG A 118 3.65 0.00 -6.85
C ARG A 118 2.39 -0.85 -6.98
N PRO A 119 2.49 -2.18 -6.89
CA PRO A 119 1.32 -3.04 -6.84
C PRO A 119 0.44 -2.70 -5.64
N VAL A 120 -0.88 -2.68 -5.85
CA VAL A 120 -1.88 -2.39 -4.82
C VAL A 120 -2.83 -3.57 -4.70
N THR A 121 -3.02 -4.05 -3.47
CA THR A 121 -4.13 -4.93 -3.10
C THR A 121 -5.10 -4.09 -2.27
N ALA A 122 -6.27 -3.80 -2.82
CA ALA A 122 -7.27 -2.93 -2.21
C ALA A 122 -8.39 -3.74 -1.56
N HIS A 123 -8.86 -3.28 -0.40
CA HIS A 123 -9.94 -3.89 0.37
C HIS A 123 -10.95 -2.84 0.82
N ALA A 124 -12.23 -3.17 0.68
CA ALA A 124 -13.35 -2.42 1.21
C ALA A 124 -14.45 -3.39 1.64
N GLY A 125 -14.72 -3.52 2.94
CA GLY A 125 -15.65 -4.50 3.48
C GLY A 125 -15.30 -5.93 3.07
N SER A 126 -16.26 -6.63 2.46
CA SER A 126 -16.08 -8.00 1.96
C SER A 126 -15.42 -8.07 0.57
N THR A 127 -15.14 -6.94 -0.07
CA THR A 127 -14.57 -6.90 -1.43
C THR A 127 -13.07 -6.67 -1.39
N HIS A 128 -12.36 -7.34 -2.31
CA HIS A 128 -10.95 -7.08 -2.54
C HIS A 128 -10.67 -7.02 -4.05
N ALA A 129 -9.66 -6.25 -4.45
CA ALA A 129 -9.24 -6.10 -5.83
C ALA A 129 -7.73 -5.89 -5.93
N ILE A 130 -7.16 -6.33 -7.06
CA ILE A 130 -5.76 -6.04 -7.44
C ILE A 130 -5.82 -5.25 -8.74
N PRO A 131 -6.01 -3.92 -8.67
CA PRO A 131 -6.17 -3.07 -9.84
C PRO A 131 -4.86 -2.97 -10.63
N ARG A 132 -4.96 -3.03 -11.95
CA ARG A 132 -3.81 -2.93 -12.86
C ARG A 132 -3.39 -1.48 -13.15
N ASN A 133 -4.32 -0.56 -12.96
CA ASN A 133 -4.13 0.87 -13.24
C ASN A 133 -5.07 1.73 -12.39
N ALA A 134 -4.80 3.04 -12.39
CA ALA A 134 -5.56 4.00 -11.61
C ALA A 134 -7.05 4.07 -11.99
N THR A 135 -7.40 3.88 -13.26
CA THR A 135 -8.81 3.93 -13.70
C THR A 135 -9.59 2.75 -13.14
N GLU A 136 -9.06 1.53 -13.27
CA GLU A 136 -9.67 0.31 -12.71
C GLU A 136 -9.85 0.42 -11.18
N PHE A 137 -8.87 1.02 -10.51
CA PHE A 137 -8.95 1.27 -9.07
C PHE A 137 -10.07 2.28 -8.73
N LEU A 138 -10.16 3.39 -9.46
CA LEU A 138 -11.19 4.41 -9.25
C LEU A 138 -12.59 3.88 -9.55
N ASP A 139 -12.74 3.03 -10.57
CA ASP A 139 -14.00 2.34 -10.86
C ASP A 139 -14.44 1.48 -9.68
N GLY A 140 -13.50 0.75 -9.06
CA GLY A 140 -13.74 0.01 -7.81
C GLY A 140 -14.13 0.91 -6.64
N CYS A 141 -13.43 2.04 -6.46
CA CYS A 141 -13.74 2.99 -5.39
C CYS A 141 -15.12 3.64 -5.53
N SER A 142 -15.64 3.79 -6.76
CA SER A 142 -16.98 4.36 -6.99
C SER A 142 -18.13 3.48 -6.50
N GLY A 143 -17.87 2.22 -6.19
CA GLY A 143 -18.83 1.25 -5.67
C GLY A 143 -18.64 0.94 -4.18
N ILE A 144 -17.87 1.74 -3.45
CA ILE A 144 -17.69 1.54 -1.99
C ILE A 144 -18.88 2.16 -1.26
N ASP A 145 -19.72 1.30 -0.69
CA ASP A 145 -20.87 1.69 0.13
C ASP A 145 -20.62 1.33 1.61
N PRO A 146 -21.24 2.07 2.56
CA PRO A 146 -21.20 1.70 3.96
C PRO A 146 -21.83 0.32 4.22
N ASP A 147 -21.19 -0.48 5.06
CA ASP A 147 -21.67 -1.79 5.49
C ASP A 147 -21.50 -1.95 7.00
N ILE A 148 -22.61 -2.10 7.73
CA ILE A 148 -22.62 -2.25 9.19
C ILE A 148 -22.05 -3.61 9.64
N ASP A 149 -22.06 -4.59 8.76
CA ASP A 149 -21.53 -5.93 9.02
C ASP A 149 -20.04 -6.07 8.70
N ASP A 150 -19.36 -4.94 8.38
CA ASP A 150 -17.92 -4.92 8.13
C ASP A 150 -17.13 -5.46 9.32
N ASN A 151 -16.08 -6.23 9.00
CA ASN A 151 -15.20 -6.78 10.02
C ASN A 151 -14.44 -5.65 10.74
N PRO A 152 -14.63 -5.46 12.06
CA PRO A 152 -13.95 -4.41 12.80
C PRO A 152 -12.42 -4.58 12.81
N ASN A 153 -11.91 -5.79 12.54
CA ASN A 153 -10.48 -6.09 12.45
C ASN A 153 -9.99 -6.04 11.00
N LEU A 154 -9.86 -4.85 10.45
CA LEU A 154 -9.42 -4.61 9.07
C LEU A 154 -8.06 -5.26 8.76
N ALA A 155 -7.15 -5.34 9.73
CA ALA A 155 -5.84 -5.96 9.51
C ALA A 155 -5.94 -7.46 9.24
N GLN A 156 -6.85 -8.16 9.93
CA GLN A 156 -7.07 -9.58 9.70
C GLN A 156 -7.56 -9.82 8.27
N THR A 157 -8.58 -9.10 7.83
CA THR A 157 -9.12 -9.19 6.47
C THR A 157 -8.05 -8.88 5.42
N THR A 158 -7.23 -7.86 5.68
CA THR A 158 -6.14 -7.48 4.77
C THR A 158 -5.08 -8.58 4.64
N LEU A 159 -4.70 -9.20 5.78
CA LEU A 159 -3.68 -10.26 5.80
C LEU A 159 -4.12 -11.55 5.11
N GLU A 160 -5.41 -11.80 4.98
CA GLU A 160 -5.93 -12.96 4.22
C GLU A 160 -5.56 -12.89 2.72
N HIS A 161 -5.39 -11.67 2.17
CA HIS A 161 -5.14 -11.47 0.75
C HIS A 161 -3.79 -10.81 0.44
N ALA A 162 -3.19 -10.13 1.43
CA ALA A 162 -1.92 -9.44 1.29
C ALA A 162 -1.01 -9.67 2.51
N PRO A 163 -0.66 -10.93 2.84
CA PRO A 163 0.13 -11.23 4.05
C PRO A 163 1.57 -10.70 3.98
N ASP A 164 2.13 -10.58 2.78
CA ASP A 164 3.52 -10.23 2.54
C ASP A 164 3.72 -8.78 2.08
N ALA A 165 2.68 -7.94 2.19
CA ALA A 165 2.79 -6.54 1.83
C ALA A 165 3.84 -5.82 2.69
N SER A 166 4.61 -4.94 2.06
CA SER A 166 5.62 -4.12 2.74
C SER A 166 5.00 -2.87 3.38
N PHE A 167 3.88 -2.41 2.80
CA PHE A 167 3.14 -1.23 3.27
C PHE A 167 1.67 -1.56 3.47
N TYR A 168 1.17 -1.16 4.64
CA TYR A 168 -0.25 -1.26 4.98
C TYR A 168 -0.81 0.14 5.23
N PHE A 169 -1.80 0.52 4.44
CA PHE A 169 -2.55 1.75 4.63
C PHE A 169 -3.98 1.40 5.06
N PHE A 170 -4.40 1.94 6.18
CA PHE A 170 -5.77 1.81 6.67
C PHE A 170 -6.44 3.17 6.66
N THR A 171 -7.58 3.28 5.98
CA THR A 171 -8.41 4.50 6.02
C THR A 171 -9.60 4.25 6.93
N VAL A 172 -9.76 5.09 7.93
CA VAL A 172 -10.78 4.97 8.98
C VAL A 172 -11.41 6.33 9.27
N GLY A 173 -12.59 6.35 9.88
CA GLY A 173 -13.21 7.56 10.38
C GLY A 173 -12.69 7.99 11.76
N ARG A 174 -13.11 9.18 12.21
CA ARG A 174 -12.64 9.76 13.49
C ARG A 174 -13.17 9.03 14.72
N LEU A 175 -14.27 8.28 14.59
CA LEU A 175 -14.85 7.54 15.72
C LEU A 175 -14.08 6.24 16.02
N LYS A 176 -13.24 5.75 15.09
CA LYS A 176 -12.31 4.66 15.36
C LYS A 176 -11.32 5.10 16.42
N THR A 177 -11.36 4.45 17.58
CA THR A 177 -10.53 4.87 18.71
C THR A 177 -9.06 4.51 18.51
N ILE A 178 -8.15 5.23 19.19
CA ILE A 178 -6.73 4.94 19.09
C ILE A 178 -6.37 3.55 19.63
N ASP A 179 -7.16 3.04 20.58
CA ASP A 179 -6.93 1.71 21.14
C ASP A 179 -7.39 0.62 20.17
N ASP A 180 -8.49 0.82 19.43
CA ASP A 180 -8.91 -0.06 18.33
C ASP A 180 -7.84 -0.11 17.24
N ILE A 181 -7.28 1.05 16.87
CA ILE A 181 -6.20 1.15 15.88
C ILE A 181 -4.96 0.39 16.36
N LYS A 182 -4.54 0.55 17.61
CA LYS A 182 -3.41 -0.21 18.17
C LYS A 182 -3.66 -1.71 18.14
N HIS A 183 -4.83 -2.16 18.56
CA HIS A 183 -5.18 -3.59 18.51
C HIS A 183 -5.15 -4.14 17.09
N MET A 184 -5.65 -3.38 16.13
CA MET A 184 -5.61 -3.75 14.72
C MET A 184 -4.17 -3.90 14.21
N VAL A 185 -3.30 -2.92 14.48
CA VAL A 185 -1.91 -2.90 14.01
C VAL A 185 -1.06 -4.02 14.62
N LEU A 186 -1.37 -4.50 15.83
CA LEU A 186 -0.65 -5.61 16.46
C LEU A 186 -0.70 -6.92 15.66
N ALA A 187 -1.68 -7.08 14.77
CA ALA A 187 -1.79 -8.25 13.89
C ALA A 187 -0.80 -8.22 12.72
N LEU A 188 -0.24 -7.05 12.39
CA LEU A 188 0.63 -6.88 11.22
C LEU A 188 2.05 -7.42 11.46
N PRO A 189 2.76 -7.83 10.40
CA PRO A 189 4.17 -8.18 10.47
C PRO A 189 5.02 -7.00 10.98
N ARG A 190 5.94 -7.25 11.90
CA ARG A 190 6.82 -6.20 12.48
C ARG A 190 7.75 -5.51 11.46
N SER A 191 8.01 -6.19 10.34
CA SER A 191 8.84 -5.66 9.25
C SER A 191 8.07 -4.73 8.31
N ALA A 192 6.73 -4.68 8.42
CA ALA A 192 5.89 -3.87 7.56
C ALA A 192 5.75 -2.44 8.08
N THR A 193 5.60 -1.50 7.17
CA THR A 193 5.28 -0.11 7.50
C THR A 193 3.77 0.07 7.52
N CYS A 194 3.22 0.55 8.63
CA CYS A 194 1.79 0.81 8.76
C CYS A 194 1.51 2.31 8.86
N VAL A 195 0.56 2.78 8.04
CA VAL A 195 0.03 4.14 8.08
C VAL A 195 -1.48 4.08 8.20
N VAL A 196 -2.02 4.76 9.18
CA VAL A 196 -3.46 4.92 9.37
C VAL A 196 -3.86 6.33 8.98
N LEU A 197 -4.81 6.44 8.06
CA LEU A 197 -5.36 7.67 7.55
C LEU A 197 -6.73 7.86 8.20
N GLN A 198 -6.84 8.82 9.08
CA GLN A 198 -8.10 9.11 9.76
C GLN A 198 -8.80 10.29 9.09
N ALA A 199 -9.92 10.01 8.43
CA ALA A 199 -10.79 11.04 7.94
C ALA A 199 -11.48 11.75 9.12
N ALA A 200 -11.43 13.07 9.16
CA ALA A 200 -11.99 13.86 10.24
C ALA A 200 -12.39 15.25 9.72
N THR A 201 -13.51 15.31 9.04
CA THR A 201 -14.03 16.53 8.38
C THR A 201 -13.94 17.76 9.28
N GLY A 202 -13.34 18.85 8.76
CA GLY A 202 -13.17 20.11 9.47
C GLY A 202 -12.12 20.13 10.58
N GLN A 203 -11.38 19.04 10.80
CA GLN A 203 -10.24 19.03 11.71
C GLN A 203 -8.97 19.44 10.96
N PRO A 204 -8.03 20.12 11.63
CA PRO A 204 -6.75 20.43 11.02
C PRO A 204 -5.96 19.16 10.77
N ARG A 205 -5.19 19.14 9.68
CA ARG A 205 -4.23 18.11 9.39
C ARG A 205 -3.27 17.89 10.57
N ALA A 206 -3.09 16.64 10.95
CA ALA A 206 -2.16 16.26 11.99
C ALA A 206 -1.46 14.93 11.66
N ILE A 207 -0.19 14.81 12.03
CA ILE A 207 0.56 13.56 11.90
C ILE A 207 1.12 13.22 13.28
N LYS A 208 0.79 12.02 13.77
CA LYS A 208 1.30 11.47 15.02
C LYS A 208 2.01 10.15 14.75
N ARG A 209 3.23 10.02 15.21
CA ARG A 209 4.02 8.79 15.09
C ARG A 209 3.92 7.99 16.37
N TYR A 210 3.60 6.72 16.24
CA TYR A 210 3.61 5.71 17.29
C TYR A 210 4.76 4.72 17.01
N SER A 211 5.04 3.82 17.93
CA SER A 211 6.10 2.80 17.76
C SER A 211 5.85 1.90 16.53
N ASP A 212 4.60 1.57 16.28
CA ASP A 212 4.21 0.52 15.34
C ASP A 212 3.46 1.06 14.11
N PHE A 213 3.05 2.33 14.13
CA PHE A 213 2.34 2.97 13.01
C PHE A 213 2.42 4.49 13.03
N THR A 214 2.08 5.09 11.91
CA THR A 214 1.88 6.54 11.80
C THR A 214 0.39 6.81 11.60
N LEU A 215 -0.17 7.71 12.42
CA LEU A 215 -1.55 8.21 12.25
C LEU A 215 -1.50 9.57 11.58
N ALA A 216 -2.18 9.69 10.44
CA ALA A 216 -2.38 10.96 9.74
C ALA A 216 -3.87 11.32 9.76
N THR A 217 -4.21 12.45 10.36
CA THR A 217 -5.57 13.01 10.33
C THR A 217 -5.70 13.92 9.12
N VAL A 218 -6.78 13.75 8.36
CA VAL A 218 -7.11 14.52 7.15
C VAL A 218 -8.50 15.11 7.33
N GLY A 219 -8.58 16.42 7.30
CA GLY A 219 -9.87 17.15 7.46
C GLY A 219 -10.48 17.64 6.17
N ASP A 220 -9.67 17.78 5.13
CA ASP A 220 -10.05 18.16 3.77
C ASP A 220 -9.06 17.57 2.77
N LEU A 221 -9.48 17.38 1.53
CA LEU A 221 -8.60 16.90 0.45
C LEU A 221 -7.49 17.88 0.05
N ASN A 222 -7.66 19.15 0.40
CA ASN A 222 -6.68 20.19 0.11
C ASN A 222 -5.61 20.35 1.20
N ASP A 223 -5.75 19.61 2.30
CA ASP A 223 -4.76 19.53 3.37
C ASP A 223 -3.58 18.62 2.96
#